data_fd2d23d5c60f38d4e86ae99b7a0569ed
#
_entry.id   fd2d23d5c60f38d4e86ae99b7a0569ed
#
_cell.length_a   1.000
_cell.length_b   1.000
_cell.length_c   1.000
_cell.angle_alpha   90.00
_cell.angle_beta   90.00
_cell.angle_gamma   90.00
#
_symmetry.space_group_name_H-M   'P 1'
#
loop_
_entity.id
_entity.type
_entity.pdbx_description
1 polymer ?
#
loop_
_entity_poly.entity_id
_entity_poly.type
_entity_poly.pdbx_seq_one_letter_code
_entity_poly.pdbx_strand_id
1 'polypeptide(L)'
;MKPPWTAWIPGVLRKSQIKELWDNGLIMGEGPPDKALDQSSIDLTLSGEAFKMAKGSVKPPGSFAYDWFIEHEKLGQRIVPSSDGSFKLDAKETYVFKLRERLHRSLADAQIYGQATAKSSVGRVDVLARLIVDGMDSYEGFTPNGLKRLAGDMYLEITPITFNVRVKPGIGLTQLRLFRRVSTTLRQVLTEFIEFFICSIRVSSFHKKFRARIA
;
A
#
# COMPACT_ATOMS: atom_id res chain seq x y z
N MET A 1 -15.46 -18.54 10.96
CA MET A 1 -14.02 -18.50 11.33
C MET A 1 -13.69 -17.08 11.75
N LYS A 2 -13.01 -16.86 12.88
CA LYS A 2 -12.61 -15.49 13.28
C LYS A 2 -11.52 -15.01 12.33
N PRO A 3 -11.55 -13.74 11.87
CA PRO A 3 -10.50 -13.21 11.02
C PRO A 3 -9.13 -13.29 11.69
N PRO A 4 -8.07 -13.74 10.99
CA PRO A 4 -6.76 -13.98 11.60
C PRO A 4 -6.15 -12.72 12.23
N TRP A 5 -6.45 -11.56 11.66
CA TRP A 5 -5.90 -10.29 12.12
C TRP A 5 -6.42 -9.82 13.48
N THR A 6 -7.45 -10.42 14.05
CA THR A 6 -7.98 -10.01 15.37
C THR A 6 -6.96 -10.14 16.49
N ALA A 7 -6.05 -11.11 16.41
CA ALA A 7 -5.00 -11.36 17.38
C ALA A 7 -3.66 -10.68 17.05
N TRP A 8 -3.57 -9.97 15.92
CA TRP A 8 -2.29 -9.36 15.53
C TRP A 8 -2.00 -8.09 16.30
N ILE A 9 -0.76 -7.94 16.71
CA ILE A 9 -0.26 -6.71 17.33
C ILE A 9 -0.17 -5.62 16.24
N PRO A 10 -0.54 -4.37 16.54
CA PRO A 10 -0.36 -3.24 15.62
C PRO A 10 1.12 -3.05 15.25
N GLY A 11 1.35 -2.65 14.02
CA GLY A 11 2.70 -2.43 13.48
C GLY A 11 2.87 -3.00 12.07
N VAL A 12 4.12 -3.17 11.67
CA VAL A 12 4.50 -3.77 10.38
C VAL A 12 4.12 -5.24 10.35
N LEU A 13 3.49 -5.69 9.27
CA LEU A 13 3.19 -7.11 9.07
C LEU A 13 4.43 -7.85 8.60
N ARG A 14 4.69 -9.00 9.22
CA ARG A 14 5.74 -9.93 8.82
C ARG A 14 5.29 -10.83 7.67
N LYS A 15 6.23 -11.48 7.01
CA LYS A 15 6.00 -12.40 5.88
C LYS A 15 4.84 -13.37 6.09
N SER A 16 4.79 -14.04 7.26
CA SER A 16 3.73 -15.02 7.56
C SER A 16 2.33 -14.40 7.63
N GLN A 17 2.21 -13.16 8.13
CA GLN A 17 0.94 -12.45 8.19
C GLN A 17 0.50 -11.97 6.79
N ILE A 18 1.44 -11.50 5.98
CA ILE A 18 1.17 -11.12 4.58
C ILE A 18 0.74 -12.35 3.78
N LYS A 19 1.41 -13.49 3.98
CA LYS A 19 1.02 -14.77 3.37
C LYS A 19 -0.39 -15.17 3.78
N GLU A 20 -0.75 -15.04 5.04
CA GLU A 20 -2.08 -15.34 5.55
C GLU A 20 -3.16 -14.46 4.90
N LEU A 21 -2.87 -13.16 4.66
CA LEU A 21 -3.77 -12.28 3.90
C LEU A 21 -3.94 -12.76 2.46
N TRP A 22 -2.87 -13.21 1.83
CA TRP A 22 -2.89 -13.76 0.47
C TRP A 22 -3.69 -15.05 0.41
N ASP A 23 -3.41 -16.00 1.29
CA ASP A 23 -4.09 -17.30 1.34
C ASP A 23 -5.61 -17.15 1.61
N ASN A 24 -6.01 -16.07 2.27
CA ASN A 24 -7.42 -15.71 2.49
C ASN A 24 -8.02 -14.82 1.37
N GLY A 25 -7.31 -14.56 0.28
CA GLY A 25 -7.79 -13.78 -0.86
C GLY A 25 -7.95 -12.28 -0.59
N LEU A 26 -7.31 -11.75 0.47
CA LEU A 26 -7.34 -10.32 0.79
C LEU A 26 -6.29 -9.53 0.01
N ILE A 27 -5.24 -10.22 -0.42
CA ILE A 27 -4.32 -9.78 -1.46
C ILE A 27 -4.40 -10.85 -2.55
N MET A 28 -4.63 -10.43 -3.77
CA MET A 28 -4.77 -11.30 -4.93
C MET A 28 -3.66 -10.99 -5.92
N GLY A 29 -3.18 -11.99 -6.66
CA GLY A 29 -2.16 -11.81 -7.68
C GLY A 29 -1.93 -13.08 -8.48
N GLU A 30 -1.14 -12.96 -9.55
CA GLU A 30 -0.74 -14.08 -10.38
C GLU A 30 0.59 -14.67 -9.88
N GLY A 31 0.59 -15.96 -9.55
CA GLY A 31 1.78 -16.70 -9.17
C GLY A 31 1.89 -17.02 -7.68
N PRO A 32 2.90 -17.80 -7.29
CA PRO A 32 3.06 -18.24 -5.91
C PRO A 32 3.48 -17.09 -5.00
N PRO A 33 2.78 -16.88 -3.88
CA PRO A 33 3.05 -15.78 -2.96
C PRO A 33 4.49 -15.78 -2.41
N ASP A 34 5.10 -16.93 -2.25
CA ASP A 34 6.45 -17.04 -1.67
C ASP A 34 7.54 -16.36 -2.51
N LYS A 35 7.35 -16.23 -3.83
CA LYS A 35 8.29 -15.50 -4.70
C LYS A 35 8.14 -13.99 -4.61
N ALA A 36 6.94 -13.50 -4.31
CA ALA A 36 6.63 -12.08 -4.17
C ALA A 36 6.90 -11.57 -2.76
N LEU A 37 6.96 -12.46 -1.73
CA LEU A 37 7.06 -12.09 -0.32
C LEU A 37 8.50 -12.05 0.18
N ASP A 38 8.91 -10.89 0.67
CA ASP A 38 10.10 -10.69 1.48
C ASP A 38 9.74 -10.66 2.99
N GLN A 39 10.66 -10.35 3.87
CA GLN A 39 10.50 -10.40 5.35
C GLN A 39 9.30 -9.59 5.85
N SER A 40 9.04 -8.42 5.28
CA SER A 40 7.98 -7.51 5.68
C SER A 40 7.37 -6.72 4.52
N SER A 41 7.56 -7.17 3.30
CA SER A 41 7.05 -6.52 2.09
C SER A 41 6.63 -7.54 1.05
N ILE A 42 5.85 -7.07 0.09
CA ILE A 42 5.47 -7.80 -1.12
C ILE A 42 5.96 -7.03 -2.34
N ASP A 43 6.63 -7.72 -3.23
CA ASP A 43 6.96 -7.20 -4.55
C ASP A 43 5.71 -7.13 -5.42
N LEU A 44 5.45 -5.97 -6.00
CA LEU A 44 4.34 -5.78 -6.92
C LEU A 44 4.85 -5.87 -8.35
N THR A 45 4.13 -6.63 -9.19
CA THR A 45 4.58 -7.00 -10.52
C THR A 45 3.74 -6.37 -11.62
N LEU A 46 4.39 -5.97 -12.71
CA LEU A 46 3.73 -5.38 -13.88
C LEU A 46 2.84 -6.43 -14.57
N SER A 47 1.63 -6.04 -14.95
CA SER A 47 0.79 -6.81 -15.87
C SER A 47 1.18 -6.52 -17.34
N GLY A 48 0.41 -7.07 -18.28
CA GLY A 48 0.53 -6.74 -19.71
C GLY A 48 -0.27 -5.50 -20.14
N GLU A 49 -0.91 -4.79 -19.20
CA GLU A 49 -1.71 -3.61 -19.49
C GLU A 49 -0.95 -2.34 -19.14
N ALA A 50 -0.80 -1.44 -20.12
CA ALA A 50 -0.04 -0.22 -19.93
C ALA A 50 -0.59 0.95 -20.76
N PHE A 51 -0.35 2.15 -20.27
CA PHE A 51 -0.67 3.42 -20.92
C PHE A 51 0.58 4.29 -21.04
N LYS A 52 0.73 4.97 -22.16
CA LYS A 52 1.65 6.10 -22.29
C LYS A 52 0.85 7.38 -22.01
N MET A 53 1.30 8.17 -21.05
CA MET A 53 0.60 9.38 -20.63
C MET A 53 0.86 10.53 -21.62
N ALA A 54 -0.17 11.33 -21.89
CA ALA A 54 -0.08 12.40 -22.89
C ALA A 54 0.75 13.62 -22.43
N LYS A 55 0.72 13.92 -21.13
CA LYS A 55 1.35 15.13 -20.55
C LYS A 55 2.07 14.87 -19.23
N GLY A 56 2.58 13.66 -19.04
CA GLY A 56 3.26 13.27 -17.79
C GLY A 56 2.29 12.78 -16.71
N SER A 57 2.69 12.92 -15.46
CA SER A 57 2.01 12.36 -14.30
C SER A 57 0.65 13.00 -14.05
N VAL A 58 -0.31 12.17 -13.65
CA VAL A 58 -1.65 12.63 -13.27
C VAL A 58 -1.97 12.11 -11.86
N LYS A 59 -2.33 13.00 -10.97
CA LYS A 59 -2.68 12.66 -9.60
C LYS A 59 -3.90 11.72 -9.57
N PRO A 60 -3.88 10.66 -8.73
CA PRO A 60 -5.03 9.78 -8.56
C PRO A 60 -6.28 10.56 -8.12
N PRO A 61 -7.45 10.32 -8.75
CA PRO A 61 -8.67 11.08 -8.48
C PRO A 61 -9.39 10.67 -7.19
N GLY A 62 -9.05 9.50 -6.62
CA GLY A 62 -9.66 8.99 -5.39
C GLY A 62 -11.09 8.46 -5.51
N SER A 63 -11.82 8.83 -6.55
CA SER A 63 -13.25 8.50 -6.72
C SER A 63 -13.55 7.55 -7.87
N PHE A 64 -12.62 7.38 -8.78
CA PHE A 64 -12.75 6.56 -9.99
C PHE A 64 -11.64 5.52 -10.08
N ALA A 65 -11.90 4.41 -10.79
CA ALA A 65 -10.87 3.48 -11.21
C ALA A 65 -9.87 4.21 -12.12
N TYR A 66 -8.58 4.02 -11.88
CA TYR A 66 -7.56 4.86 -12.51
C TYR A 66 -7.44 4.60 -14.01
N ASP A 67 -7.60 3.35 -14.47
CA ASP A 67 -7.63 3.00 -15.89
C ASP A 67 -8.81 3.65 -16.60
N TRP A 68 -10.02 3.60 -16.01
CA TRP A 68 -11.19 4.28 -16.54
C TRP A 68 -10.96 5.79 -16.63
N PHE A 69 -10.36 6.39 -15.58
CA PHE A 69 -10.07 7.82 -15.55
C PHE A 69 -9.09 8.24 -16.64
N ILE A 70 -8.01 7.46 -16.87
CA ILE A 70 -7.07 7.73 -17.96
C ILE A 70 -7.75 7.70 -19.33
N GLU A 71 -8.60 6.72 -19.59
CA GLU A 71 -9.30 6.54 -20.88
C GLU A 71 -10.38 7.59 -21.08
N HIS A 72 -11.22 7.84 -20.07
CA HIS A 72 -12.33 8.77 -20.14
C HIS A 72 -11.87 10.21 -20.35
N GLU A 73 -10.89 10.65 -19.59
CA GLU A 73 -10.31 11.98 -19.69
C GLU A 73 -9.25 12.11 -20.79
N LYS A 74 -9.00 11.05 -21.54
CA LYS A 74 -8.00 11.00 -22.64
C LYS A 74 -6.60 11.42 -22.17
N LEU A 75 -6.22 11.05 -20.95
CA LEU A 75 -4.96 11.42 -20.33
C LEU A 75 -3.79 10.57 -20.81
N GLY A 76 -4.06 9.44 -21.45
CA GLY A 76 -3.05 8.54 -21.99
C GLY A 76 -3.61 7.66 -23.08
N GLN A 77 -2.72 6.94 -23.74
CA GLN A 77 -3.06 5.96 -24.77
C GLN A 77 -2.58 4.59 -24.34
N ARG A 78 -3.43 3.58 -24.49
CA ARG A 78 -3.05 2.18 -24.26
C ARG A 78 -1.94 1.79 -25.23
N ILE A 79 -0.90 1.16 -24.71
CA ILE A 79 0.23 0.68 -25.50
C ILE A 79 0.29 -0.85 -25.46
N VAL A 80 0.87 -1.43 -26.48
CA VAL A 80 1.06 -2.87 -26.63
C VAL A 80 2.55 -3.22 -26.55
N PRO A 81 2.88 -4.42 -26.06
CA PRO A 81 4.27 -4.87 -26.03
C PRO A 81 4.81 -5.11 -27.44
N SER A 82 6.11 -5.01 -27.58
CA SER A 82 6.85 -5.41 -28.78
C SER A 82 6.71 -6.94 -29.01
N SER A 83 7.17 -7.41 -30.16
CA SER A 83 7.11 -8.85 -30.51
C SER A 83 7.84 -9.79 -29.53
N ASP A 84 8.82 -9.26 -28.77
CA ASP A 84 9.55 -9.96 -27.71
C ASP A 84 8.84 -9.92 -26.34
N GLY A 85 7.61 -9.39 -26.28
CA GLY A 85 6.81 -9.21 -25.07
C GLY A 85 7.27 -8.07 -24.17
N SER A 86 8.22 -7.23 -24.60
CA SER A 86 8.70 -6.09 -23.82
C SER A 86 8.01 -4.79 -24.18
N PHE A 87 7.94 -3.87 -23.22
CA PHE A 87 7.58 -2.48 -23.45
C PHE A 87 8.84 -1.61 -23.47
N LYS A 88 9.01 -0.80 -24.50
CA LYS A 88 10.04 0.23 -24.56
C LYS A 88 9.50 1.49 -23.92
N LEU A 89 10.17 1.99 -22.91
CA LEU A 89 9.86 3.23 -22.21
C LEU A 89 10.92 4.27 -22.59
N ASP A 90 10.49 5.33 -23.25
CA ASP A 90 11.37 6.41 -23.67
C ASP A 90 11.69 7.33 -22.49
N ALA A 91 12.91 7.86 -22.47
CA ALA A 91 13.33 8.79 -21.43
C ALA A 91 12.46 10.05 -21.41
N LYS A 92 12.15 10.54 -20.20
CA LYS A 92 11.32 11.72 -19.92
C LYS A 92 9.83 11.56 -20.27
N GLU A 93 9.41 10.37 -20.68
CA GLU A 93 8.01 10.05 -20.91
C GLU A 93 7.44 9.28 -19.71
N THR A 94 6.17 9.49 -19.42
CA THR A 94 5.50 8.83 -18.30
C THR A 94 4.59 7.72 -18.79
N TYR A 95 4.66 6.59 -18.11
CA TYR A 95 3.88 5.39 -18.39
C TYR A 95 3.16 4.94 -17.13
N VAL A 96 1.97 4.37 -17.28
CA VAL A 96 1.22 3.75 -16.19
C VAL A 96 0.97 2.30 -16.54
N PHE A 97 1.41 1.40 -15.69
CA PHE A 97 1.19 -0.04 -15.81
C PHE A 97 0.19 -0.49 -14.76
N LYS A 98 -0.80 -1.28 -15.16
CA LYS A 98 -1.62 -2.02 -14.20
C LYS A 98 -0.74 -3.10 -13.56
N LEU A 99 -0.91 -3.31 -12.26
CA LEU A 99 -0.21 -4.37 -11.54
C LEU A 99 -1.03 -5.65 -11.55
N ARG A 100 -0.37 -6.79 -11.34
CA ARG A 100 -1.05 -8.10 -11.23
C ARG A 100 -1.71 -8.28 -9.87
N GLU A 101 -1.13 -7.67 -8.86
CA GLU A 101 -1.63 -7.73 -7.50
C GLU A 101 -2.80 -6.75 -7.30
N ARG A 102 -3.77 -7.18 -6.52
CA ARG A 102 -4.98 -6.42 -6.19
C ARG A 102 -5.25 -6.52 -4.69
N LEU A 103 -5.88 -5.47 -4.14
CA LEU A 103 -6.25 -5.40 -2.73
C LEU A 103 -7.76 -5.62 -2.57
N HIS A 104 -8.14 -6.53 -1.69
CA HIS A 104 -9.55 -6.72 -1.37
C HIS A 104 -10.03 -5.67 -0.36
N ARG A 105 -11.25 -5.17 -0.52
CA ARG A 105 -11.84 -4.13 0.34
C ARG A 105 -11.89 -4.49 1.83
N SER A 106 -11.94 -5.77 2.16
CA SER A 106 -11.96 -6.26 3.55
C SER A 106 -10.65 -6.01 4.32
N LEU A 107 -9.57 -5.62 3.65
CA LEU A 107 -8.38 -5.08 4.33
C LEU A 107 -8.70 -3.83 5.14
N ALA A 108 -9.73 -3.06 4.73
CA ALA A 108 -10.22 -1.92 5.47
C ALA A 108 -10.80 -2.30 6.84
N ASP A 109 -11.51 -3.42 6.91
CA ASP A 109 -12.11 -3.91 8.16
C ASP A 109 -11.04 -4.44 9.13
N ALA A 110 -9.94 -4.97 8.57
CA ALA A 110 -8.76 -5.37 9.31
C ALA A 110 -7.91 -4.18 9.81
N GLN A 111 -8.26 -2.94 9.45
CA GLN A 111 -7.49 -1.72 9.72
C GLN A 111 -6.06 -1.79 9.18
N ILE A 112 -5.90 -2.45 8.02
CA ILE A 112 -4.62 -2.56 7.33
C ILE A 112 -4.47 -1.40 6.35
N TYR A 113 -3.29 -0.80 6.36
CA TYR A 113 -2.85 0.20 5.39
C TYR A 113 -1.50 -0.21 4.81
N GLY A 114 -1.09 0.40 3.72
CA GLY A 114 0.16 0.09 3.06
C GLY A 114 0.94 1.32 2.65
N GLN A 115 2.25 1.16 2.56
CA GLN A 115 3.18 2.12 1.98
C GLN A 115 4.08 1.40 0.99
N ALA A 116 4.22 1.97 -0.19
CA ALA A 116 5.10 1.46 -1.22
C ALA A 116 6.35 2.29 -1.35
N THR A 117 7.39 1.66 -1.85
CA THR A 117 8.64 2.32 -2.25
C THR A 117 9.17 1.63 -3.49
N ALA A 118 9.73 2.40 -4.43
CA ALA A 118 10.46 1.83 -5.54
C ALA A 118 11.62 0.96 -5.02
N LYS A 119 11.92 -0.13 -5.73
CA LYS A 119 13.09 -0.94 -5.39
C LYS A 119 14.37 -0.12 -5.60
N SER A 120 15.36 -0.32 -4.75
CA SER A 120 16.64 0.41 -4.85
C SER A 120 17.35 0.24 -6.20
N SER A 121 17.14 -0.90 -6.86
CA SER A 121 17.64 -1.15 -8.21
C SER A 121 17.02 -0.22 -9.26
N VAL A 122 15.77 0.19 -9.08
CA VAL A 122 15.05 1.10 -9.98
C VAL A 122 15.62 2.51 -9.88
N GLY A 123 15.85 3.01 -8.66
CA GLY A 123 16.49 4.30 -8.45
C GLY A 123 17.94 4.38 -8.99
N ARG A 124 18.70 3.26 -8.90
CA ARG A 124 20.08 3.21 -9.45
C ARG A 124 20.15 3.34 -10.97
N VAL A 125 19.08 3.02 -11.67
CA VAL A 125 18.99 3.18 -13.13
C VAL A 125 18.19 4.42 -13.53
N ASP A 126 18.09 5.38 -12.62
CA ASP A 126 17.46 6.68 -12.82
C ASP A 126 16.03 6.59 -13.38
N VAL A 127 15.23 5.72 -12.77
CA VAL A 127 13.83 5.52 -13.08
C VAL A 127 12.99 5.92 -11.87
N LEU A 128 12.04 6.81 -12.06
CA LEU A 128 11.02 7.09 -11.07
C LEU A 128 9.88 6.06 -11.19
N ALA A 129 9.46 5.53 -10.07
CA ALA A 129 8.32 4.61 -10.01
C ALA A 129 7.46 4.94 -8.80
N ARG A 130 6.16 5.17 -9.00
CA ARG A 130 5.21 5.57 -7.94
C ARG A 130 3.97 4.69 -7.99
N LEU A 131 3.61 4.13 -6.83
CA LEU A 131 2.38 3.33 -6.70
C LEU A 131 1.15 4.23 -6.73
N ILE A 132 0.14 3.80 -7.47
CA ILE A 132 -1.22 4.34 -7.50
C ILE A 132 -2.16 3.21 -7.09
N VAL A 133 -3.09 3.49 -6.18
CA VAL A 133 -4.10 2.53 -5.74
C VAL A 133 -5.48 3.15 -5.91
N ASP A 134 -6.41 2.41 -6.47
CA ASP A 134 -7.80 2.82 -6.61
C ASP A 134 -8.40 3.23 -5.27
N GLY A 135 -9.22 4.26 -5.28
CA GLY A 135 -9.82 4.83 -4.08
C GLY A 135 -8.92 5.77 -3.28
N MET A 136 -7.63 5.93 -3.67
CA MET A 136 -6.69 6.87 -3.05
C MET A 136 -6.62 8.17 -3.86
N ASP A 137 -6.34 9.26 -3.15
CA ASP A 137 -6.07 10.59 -3.70
C ASP A 137 -4.59 11.00 -3.59
N SER A 138 -3.76 10.04 -3.22
CA SER A 138 -2.30 10.20 -3.02
C SER A 138 -1.55 9.00 -3.60
N TYR A 139 -0.28 9.22 -3.89
CA TYR A 139 0.64 8.16 -4.33
C TYR A 139 1.20 7.36 -3.14
N GLU A 140 1.88 6.27 -3.46
CA GLU A 140 2.77 5.49 -2.59
C GLU A 140 2.07 4.75 -1.44
N GLY A 141 0.77 4.50 -1.54
CA GLY A 141 0.13 3.69 -0.53
C GLY A 141 -1.38 3.65 -0.57
N PHE A 142 -1.95 2.98 0.43
CA PHE A 142 -3.39 2.91 0.60
C PHE A 142 -3.78 3.02 2.09
N THR A 143 -5.01 3.46 2.30
CA THR A 143 -5.64 3.57 3.62
C THR A 143 -6.93 2.76 3.68
N PRO A 144 -7.37 2.32 4.88
CA PRO A 144 -8.65 1.63 5.04
C PRO A 144 -9.84 2.41 4.44
N ASN A 145 -9.87 3.73 4.65
CA ASN A 145 -10.96 4.56 4.14
C ASN A 145 -10.99 4.62 2.61
N GLY A 146 -9.83 4.66 1.97
CA GLY A 146 -9.74 4.64 0.51
C GLY A 146 -10.24 3.31 -0.07
N LEU A 147 -9.83 2.18 0.50
CA LEU A 147 -10.30 0.84 0.07
C LEU A 147 -11.82 0.64 0.27
N LYS A 148 -12.45 1.34 1.23
CA LYS A 148 -13.90 1.33 1.38
C LYS A 148 -14.60 2.08 0.25
N ARG A 149 -13.99 3.13 -0.29
CA ARG A 149 -14.53 3.92 -1.41
C ARG A 149 -14.49 3.11 -2.70
N LEU A 150 -13.35 2.56 -3.02
CA LEU A 150 -13.13 1.81 -4.24
C LEU A 150 -12.15 0.67 -3.97
N ALA A 151 -12.48 -0.53 -4.42
CA ALA A 151 -11.64 -1.72 -4.21
C ALA A 151 -10.47 -1.74 -5.19
N GLY A 152 -9.35 -2.01 -4.67
CA GLY A 152 -7.98 -1.91 -4.91
C GLY A 152 -7.33 -2.53 -6.12
N ASP A 153 -7.64 -2.14 -7.33
CA ASP A 153 -6.66 -2.28 -8.41
C ASP A 153 -5.49 -1.35 -8.13
N MET A 154 -4.31 -1.79 -8.54
CA MET A 154 -3.07 -1.06 -8.33
C MET A 154 -2.38 -0.80 -9.65
N TYR A 155 -1.71 0.34 -9.73
CA TYR A 155 -0.97 0.75 -10.91
C TYR A 155 0.40 1.28 -10.50
N LEU A 156 1.37 1.17 -11.39
CA LEU A 156 2.68 1.77 -11.22
C LEU A 156 2.92 2.81 -12.30
N GLU A 157 3.08 4.04 -11.88
CA GLU A 157 3.57 5.11 -12.74
C GLU A 157 5.08 5.01 -12.86
N ILE A 158 5.61 5.01 -14.07
CA ILE A 158 7.03 4.83 -14.36
C ILE A 158 7.50 5.95 -15.29
N THR A 159 8.56 6.65 -14.89
CA THR A 159 9.18 7.69 -15.71
C THR A 159 10.70 7.47 -15.73
N PRO A 160 11.27 6.95 -16.81
CA PRO A 160 12.72 6.95 -17.02
C PRO A 160 13.24 8.38 -17.19
N ILE A 161 14.32 8.74 -16.53
CA ILE A 161 14.82 10.13 -16.55
C ILE A 161 15.92 10.30 -17.61
N THR A 162 16.96 9.49 -17.53
CA THR A 162 18.20 9.71 -18.32
C THR A 162 18.21 8.94 -19.64
N PHE A 163 17.72 7.71 -19.67
CA PHE A 163 17.79 6.84 -20.84
C PHE A 163 16.56 5.95 -20.98
N ASN A 164 16.37 5.45 -22.20
CA ASN A 164 15.26 4.52 -22.47
C ASN A 164 15.47 3.21 -21.73
N VAL A 165 14.40 2.67 -21.17
CA VAL A 165 14.42 1.36 -20.51
C VAL A 165 13.46 0.38 -21.19
N ARG A 166 13.70 -0.90 -21.00
CA ARG A 166 12.76 -1.97 -21.41
C ARG A 166 12.30 -2.71 -20.18
N VAL A 167 11.00 -2.95 -20.11
CA VAL A 167 10.36 -3.74 -19.04
C VAL A 167 9.52 -4.86 -19.63
N LYS A 168 9.32 -5.93 -18.86
CA LYS A 168 8.43 -7.04 -19.24
C LYS A 168 7.37 -7.25 -18.18
N PRO A 169 6.19 -7.74 -18.53
CA PRO A 169 5.22 -8.23 -17.56
C PRO A 169 5.86 -9.23 -16.58
N GLY A 170 5.46 -9.16 -15.33
CA GLY A 170 6.00 -9.99 -14.25
C GLY A 170 7.23 -9.45 -13.56
N ILE A 171 7.86 -8.34 -14.06
CA ILE A 171 8.93 -7.69 -13.31
C ILE A 171 8.38 -6.91 -12.13
N GLY A 172 9.04 -7.00 -10.96
CA GLY A 172 8.75 -6.20 -9.77
C GLY A 172 9.64 -4.97 -9.68
N LEU A 173 9.04 -3.78 -9.73
CA LEU A 173 9.75 -2.51 -9.67
C LEU A 173 9.48 -1.73 -8.37
N THR A 174 8.47 -2.12 -7.62
CA THR A 174 8.07 -1.51 -6.35
C THR A 174 7.78 -2.57 -5.30
N GLN A 175 7.92 -2.20 -4.05
CA GLN A 175 7.64 -3.04 -2.88
C GLN A 175 6.56 -2.38 -2.03
N LEU A 176 5.60 -3.17 -1.56
CA LEU A 176 4.52 -2.73 -0.69
C LEU A 176 4.73 -3.31 0.71
N ARG A 177 4.85 -2.45 1.72
CA ARG A 177 4.82 -2.82 3.13
C ARG A 177 3.43 -2.62 3.68
N LEU A 178 2.97 -3.57 4.47
CA LEU A 178 1.67 -3.55 5.10
C LEU A 178 1.80 -3.31 6.60
N PHE A 179 0.87 -2.53 7.12
CA PHE A 179 0.82 -2.15 8.53
C PHE A 179 -0.59 -2.34 9.06
N ARG A 180 -0.71 -2.75 10.31
CA ARG A 180 -1.97 -2.77 11.01
C ARG A 180 -2.06 -1.63 12.02
N ARG A 181 -3.18 -0.91 12.03
CA ARG A 181 -3.49 0.11 13.06
C ARG A 181 -4.24 -0.52 14.23
N VAL A 182 -4.15 0.14 15.39
CA VAL A 182 -5.11 -0.08 16.48
C VAL A 182 -6.47 0.42 16.01
N SER A 183 -7.55 -0.34 16.22
CA SER A 183 -8.89 0.18 15.98
C SER A 183 -9.14 1.39 16.89
N THR A 184 -9.90 2.36 16.41
CA THR A 184 -10.23 3.57 17.18
C THR A 184 -10.83 3.23 18.55
N THR A 185 -11.64 2.17 18.60
CA THR A 185 -12.25 1.64 19.83
C THR A 185 -11.20 1.15 20.84
N LEU A 186 -10.19 0.39 20.37
CA LEU A 186 -9.08 -0.06 21.24
C LEU A 186 -8.20 1.12 21.70
N ARG A 187 -8.04 2.13 20.86
CA ARG A 187 -7.29 3.33 21.21
C ARG A 187 -8.01 4.14 22.29
N GLN A 188 -9.33 4.27 22.21
CA GLN A 188 -10.14 4.90 23.25
C GLN A 188 -10.05 4.13 24.56
N VAL A 189 -10.26 2.80 24.54
CA VAL A 189 -10.14 1.95 25.72
C VAL A 189 -8.74 2.03 26.35
N LEU A 190 -7.68 2.02 25.54
CA LEU A 190 -6.30 2.16 26.04
C LEU A 190 -6.06 3.55 26.63
N THR A 191 -6.59 4.60 26.03
CA THR A 191 -6.46 5.97 26.55
C THR A 191 -7.20 6.11 27.88
N GLU A 192 -8.43 5.64 27.97
CA GLU A 192 -9.22 5.60 29.21
C GLU A 192 -8.53 4.76 30.30
N PHE A 193 -7.93 3.63 29.92
CA PHE A 193 -7.18 2.77 30.85
C PHE A 193 -5.90 3.44 31.35
N ILE A 194 -5.17 4.14 30.49
CA ILE A 194 -3.97 4.92 30.85
C ILE A 194 -4.35 6.08 31.75
N GLU A 195 -5.41 6.82 31.43
CA GLU A 195 -5.91 7.93 32.26
C GLU A 195 -6.37 7.45 33.64
N PHE A 196 -7.09 6.32 33.69
CA PHE A 196 -7.48 5.69 34.95
C PHE A 196 -6.26 5.27 35.78
N PHE A 197 -5.23 4.70 35.16
CA PHE A 197 -4.00 4.30 35.84
C PHE A 197 -3.21 5.50 36.37
N ILE A 198 -3.10 6.57 35.58
CA ILE A 198 -2.44 7.82 35.98
C ILE A 198 -3.20 8.47 37.14
N CYS A 199 -4.52 8.48 37.08
CA CYS A 199 -5.36 9.02 38.14
C CYS A 199 -5.18 8.21 39.43
N SER A 200 -5.16 6.87 39.34
CA SER A 200 -4.96 5.95 40.48
C SER A 200 -3.60 6.15 41.16
N ILE A 201 -2.53 6.36 40.38
CA ILE A 201 -1.18 6.65 40.89
C ILE A 201 -1.16 8.02 41.59
N ARG A 202 -1.82 9.05 41.04
CA ARG A 202 -1.91 10.38 41.67
C ARG A 202 -2.64 10.34 42.99
N VAL A 203 -3.75 9.60 43.09
CA VAL A 203 -4.49 9.43 44.34
C VAL A 203 -3.67 8.70 45.40
N SER A 204 -2.96 7.65 45.01
CA SER A 204 -2.06 6.90 45.91
C SER A 204 -0.91 7.77 46.43
N SER A 205 -0.31 8.60 45.56
CA SER A 205 0.75 9.54 45.93
C SER A 205 0.25 10.64 46.88
N PHE A 206 -1.00 11.08 46.70
CA PHE A 206 -1.62 12.09 47.57
C PHE A 206 -1.89 11.51 48.98
N HIS A 207 -2.39 10.27 49.07
CA HIS A 207 -2.60 9.58 50.34
C HIS A 207 -1.28 9.36 51.14
N LYS A 208 -0.20 9.00 50.44
CA LYS A 208 1.13 8.88 51.11
C LYS A 208 1.66 10.19 51.63
N LYS A 209 1.49 11.31 50.89
CA LYS A 209 1.87 12.64 51.35
C LYS A 209 1.01 13.17 52.50
N PHE A 210 -0.26 12.77 52.55
CA PHE A 210 -1.16 13.19 53.64
C PHE A 210 -0.86 12.43 54.94
N ARG A 211 -0.55 11.14 54.91
CA ARG A 211 -0.13 10.37 56.10
C ARG A 211 1.21 10.84 56.68
N ALA A 212 2.14 11.32 55.85
CA ALA A 212 3.44 11.79 56.29
C ALA A 212 3.39 13.20 56.91
N ARG A 213 2.23 13.89 56.89
CA ARG A 213 2.02 15.22 57.54
C ARG A 213 1.26 15.15 58.84
N ILE A 214 0.74 13.97 59.25
CA ILE A 214 -0.04 13.76 60.47
C ILE A 214 0.73 12.91 61.51
N ALA A 215 1.90 12.42 61.16
CA ALA A 215 2.89 11.80 62.06
C ALA A 215 4.05 12.81 62.33
#